data_4b35e57fb5330dbee0bfd73740a7a71d
#
_entry.id   4b35e57fb5330dbee0bfd73740a7a71d
#
_cell.length_a   1.000
_cell.length_b   1.000
_cell.length_c   1.000
_cell.angle_alpha   90.00
_cell.angle_beta   90.00
_cell.angle_gamma   90.00
#
_symmetry.space_group_name_H-M   'P 1'
#
loop_
_entity.id
_entity.type
_entity.pdbx_description
1 polymer ?
#
loop_
_entity_poly.entity_id
_entity_poly.type
_entity_poly.pdbx_seq_one_letter_code
_entity_poly.pdbx_strand_id
1 'polypeptide(L)'
;MIKNIYIAGPLFNAHERSYLELIAAELEGRGYNCFLPHRDQSGIDDSELEGTNLSQGTKDKIFNADLTALKGADLTVALITGQDIDSGTAAEIGFTYAKDRPIIAITAYERRFRNLFVDGMISKTVNDVDDLLPAISSINLQGLP
;
A
#
# COMPACT_ATOMS: atom_id res chain seq x y z
N MET A 1 -5.91 -13.02 12.17
CA MET A 1 -6.87 -12.70 11.08
C MET A 1 -6.69 -11.27 10.62
N ILE A 2 -6.61 -11.06 9.34
CA ILE A 2 -6.40 -9.73 8.74
C ILE A 2 -7.64 -8.87 8.93
N LYS A 3 -7.44 -7.66 9.45
CA LYS A 3 -8.48 -6.64 9.65
C LYS A 3 -8.04 -5.28 9.12
N ASN A 4 -6.82 -4.90 9.40
CA ASN A 4 -6.26 -3.59 9.03
C ASN A 4 -5.30 -3.74 7.86
N ILE A 5 -5.55 -2.99 6.80
CA ILE A 5 -4.78 -3.08 5.56
C ILE A 5 -4.19 -1.70 5.24
N TYR A 6 -2.88 -1.67 5.02
CA TYR A 6 -2.20 -0.51 4.47
C TYR A 6 -2.14 -0.64 2.95
N ILE A 7 -2.53 0.40 2.24
CA ILE A 7 -2.49 0.40 0.77
C ILE A 7 -1.31 1.27 0.33
N ALA A 8 -0.30 0.63 -0.23
CA ALA A 8 0.90 1.25 -0.74
C ALA A 8 0.83 1.36 -2.26
N GLY A 9 1.43 2.41 -2.80
CA GLY A 9 1.50 2.58 -4.24
C GLY A 9 1.91 3.98 -4.63
N PRO A 10 2.20 4.20 -5.91
CA PRO A 10 2.58 5.51 -6.41
C PRO A 10 1.39 6.47 -6.37
N LEU A 11 1.66 7.73 -5.98
CA LEU A 11 0.65 8.77 -5.80
C LEU A 11 0.87 9.95 -6.76
N PHE A 12 1.64 9.74 -7.82
CA PHE A 12 2.17 10.83 -8.65
C PHE A 12 1.16 11.44 -9.62
N ASN A 13 0.08 10.71 -9.93
CA ASN A 13 -0.92 11.19 -10.87
C ASN A 13 -2.32 10.69 -10.52
N ALA A 14 -3.32 11.25 -11.19
CA ALA A 14 -4.73 10.94 -10.93
C ALA A 14 -5.09 9.49 -11.21
N HIS A 15 -4.48 8.88 -12.22
CA HIS A 15 -4.75 7.48 -12.58
C HIS A 15 -4.28 6.53 -11.49
N GLU A 16 -3.08 6.76 -10.98
CA GLU A 16 -2.52 5.96 -9.88
C GLU A 16 -3.37 6.09 -8.61
N ARG A 17 -3.72 7.33 -8.24
CA ARG A 17 -4.57 7.57 -7.07
C ARG A 17 -5.95 6.95 -7.22
N SER A 18 -6.56 7.05 -8.40
CA SER A 18 -7.87 6.45 -8.66
C SER A 18 -7.86 4.93 -8.53
N TYR A 19 -6.81 4.29 -8.99
CA TYR A 19 -6.70 2.84 -8.88
C TYR A 19 -6.51 2.40 -7.42
N LEU A 20 -5.73 3.14 -6.65
CA LEU A 20 -5.57 2.88 -5.21
C LEU A 20 -6.90 3.06 -4.46
N GLU A 21 -7.69 4.05 -4.84
CA GLU A 21 -9.03 4.26 -4.28
C GLU A 21 -9.98 3.12 -4.63
N LEU A 22 -9.87 2.56 -5.82
CA LEU A 22 -10.63 1.38 -6.24
C LEU A 22 -10.27 0.17 -5.38
N ILE A 23 -8.98 -0.04 -5.13
CA ILE A 23 -8.52 -1.12 -4.24
C ILE A 23 -9.12 -0.94 -2.84
N ALA A 24 -9.05 0.27 -2.29
CA ALA A 24 -9.60 0.57 -0.98
C ALA A 24 -11.11 0.30 -0.92
N ALA A 25 -11.86 0.76 -1.92
CA ALA A 25 -13.30 0.58 -1.99
C ALA A 25 -13.70 -0.91 -2.02
N GLU A 26 -13.00 -1.71 -2.78
CA GLU A 26 -13.25 -3.15 -2.87
C GLU A 26 -13.03 -3.83 -1.51
N LEU A 27 -11.96 -3.51 -0.84
CA LEU A 27 -11.61 -4.10 0.46
C LEU A 27 -12.53 -3.59 1.58
N GLU A 28 -12.81 -2.30 1.60
CA GLU A 28 -13.70 -1.70 2.60
C GLU A 28 -15.13 -2.22 2.46
N GLY A 29 -15.58 -2.48 1.24
CA GLY A 29 -16.88 -3.08 0.97
C GLY A 29 -17.04 -4.48 1.57
N ARG A 30 -15.95 -5.12 1.94
CA ARG A 30 -15.94 -6.44 2.59
C ARG A 30 -15.59 -6.36 4.08
N GLY A 31 -15.56 -5.17 4.64
CA GLY A 31 -15.38 -4.97 6.08
C GLY A 31 -13.95 -4.79 6.56
N TYR A 32 -12.97 -4.69 5.66
CA TYR A 32 -11.60 -4.39 6.05
C TYR A 32 -11.43 -2.91 6.35
N ASN A 33 -10.54 -2.58 7.27
CA ASN A 33 -10.13 -1.20 7.56
C ASN A 33 -8.91 -0.88 6.71
N CYS A 34 -9.06 0.05 5.77
CA CYS A 34 -7.95 0.42 4.88
C CYS A 34 -7.40 1.79 5.20
N PHE A 35 -6.08 1.90 5.23
CA PHE A 35 -5.39 3.18 5.26
C PHE A 35 -4.82 3.46 3.86
N LEU A 36 -5.22 4.58 3.29
CA LEU A 36 -4.79 5.03 1.98
C LEU A 36 -4.10 6.39 2.15
N PRO A 37 -2.77 6.48 1.98
CA PRO A 37 -2.02 7.68 2.36
C PRO A 37 -2.55 9.00 1.82
N HIS A 38 -2.90 9.08 0.53
CA HIS A 38 -3.37 10.35 -0.04
C HIS A 38 -4.81 10.72 0.39
N ARG A 39 -5.60 9.77 0.90
CA ARG A 39 -6.97 10.00 1.36
C ARG A 39 -7.04 10.26 2.85
N ASP A 40 -6.27 9.51 3.63
CA ASP A 40 -6.44 9.39 5.07
C ASP A 40 -5.45 10.25 5.88
N GLN A 41 -4.74 11.14 5.22
CA GLN A 41 -3.92 12.14 5.87
C GLN A 41 -4.83 13.22 6.46
N SER A 42 -4.85 13.34 7.78
CA SER A 42 -5.66 14.35 8.47
C SER A 42 -4.81 15.51 8.96
N GLY A 43 -5.40 16.71 9.00
CA GLY A 43 -4.74 17.90 9.53
C GLY A 43 -3.70 18.51 8.58
N ILE A 44 -3.73 18.17 7.30
CA ILE A 44 -2.85 18.71 6.28
C ILE A 44 -3.67 19.59 5.36
N ASP A 45 -3.19 20.81 5.13
CA ASP A 45 -3.81 21.75 4.20
C ASP A 45 -3.51 21.30 2.77
N ASP A 46 -4.54 21.18 1.93
CA ASP A 46 -4.40 20.80 0.53
C ASP A 46 -3.45 21.73 -0.24
N SER A 47 -3.42 23.02 0.14
CA SER A 47 -2.51 23.97 -0.48
C SER A 47 -1.03 23.63 -0.24
N GLU A 48 -0.69 22.99 0.87
CA GLU A 48 0.67 22.53 1.15
C GLU A 48 1.05 21.34 0.29
N LEU A 49 0.10 20.46 -0.01
CA LEU A 49 0.35 19.28 -0.84
C LEU A 49 0.59 19.62 -2.31
N GLU A 50 0.06 20.72 -2.78
CA GLU A 50 0.26 21.20 -4.16
C GLU A 50 1.61 21.90 -4.35
N GLY A 51 2.24 22.33 -3.26
CA GLY A 51 3.52 23.03 -3.30
C GLY A 51 4.72 22.08 -3.33
N THR A 52 5.84 22.59 -3.82
CA THR A 52 7.10 21.83 -3.82
C THR A 52 7.83 21.92 -2.47
N ASN A 53 7.40 22.85 -1.60
CA ASN A 53 8.03 23.10 -0.31
C ASN A 53 7.03 22.87 0.83
N LEU A 54 7.07 21.66 1.38
CA LEU A 54 6.30 21.34 2.58
C LEU A 54 7.02 21.85 3.82
N SER A 55 6.27 22.36 4.79
CA SER A 55 6.83 22.71 6.10
C SER A 55 7.33 21.43 6.80
N GLN A 56 8.29 21.58 7.71
CA GLN A 56 8.79 20.45 8.48
C GLN A 56 7.66 19.81 9.32
N GLY A 57 6.77 20.63 9.87
CA GLY A 57 5.61 20.12 10.62
C GLY A 57 4.69 19.26 9.75
N THR A 58 4.44 19.64 8.51
CA THR A 58 3.63 18.85 7.57
C THR A 58 4.33 17.55 7.19
N LYS A 59 5.63 17.60 6.92
CA LYS A 59 6.43 16.39 6.64
C LYS A 59 6.34 15.39 7.80
N ASP A 60 6.48 15.88 9.02
CA ASP A 60 6.42 15.04 10.23
C ASP A 60 5.03 14.42 10.40
N LYS A 61 3.96 15.17 10.13
CA LYS A 61 2.60 14.65 10.19
C LYS A 61 2.37 13.53 9.19
N ILE A 62 2.80 13.72 7.95
CA ILE A 62 2.67 12.70 6.90
C ILE A 62 3.45 11.45 7.29
N PHE A 63 4.71 11.61 7.66
CA PHE A 63 5.56 10.49 8.06
C PHE A 63 4.96 9.73 9.25
N ASN A 64 4.52 10.42 10.28
CA ASN A 64 3.98 9.78 11.48
C ASN A 64 2.63 9.10 11.22
N ALA A 65 1.79 9.66 10.36
CA ALA A 65 0.52 9.05 9.97
C ALA A 65 0.77 7.73 9.21
N ASP A 66 1.65 7.75 8.23
CA ASP A 66 2.01 6.57 7.46
C ASP A 66 2.64 5.50 8.36
N LEU A 67 3.58 5.90 9.21
CA LEU A 67 4.27 4.99 10.11
C LEU A 67 3.31 4.35 11.12
N THR A 68 2.39 5.12 11.69
CA THR A 68 1.39 4.61 12.62
C THR A 68 0.48 3.59 11.94
N ALA A 69 0.03 3.90 10.72
CA ALA A 69 -0.81 3.00 9.94
C ALA A 69 -0.06 1.71 9.59
N LEU A 70 1.21 1.81 9.16
CA LEU A 70 2.04 0.64 8.86
C LEU A 70 2.25 -0.25 10.09
N LYS A 71 2.51 0.35 11.23
CA LYS A 71 2.68 -0.41 12.49
C LYS A 71 1.42 -1.17 12.90
N GLY A 72 0.26 -0.60 12.62
CA GLY A 72 -1.03 -1.21 12.96
C GLY A 72 -1.61 -2.13 11.89
N ALA A 73 -1.01 -2.20 10.72
CA ALA A 73 -1.54 -3.00 9.62
C ALA A 73 -1.21 -4.49 9.80
N ASP A 74 -2.17 -5.33 9.45
CA ASP A 74 -2.01 -6.78 9.41
C ASP A 74 -1.51 -7.25 8.05
N LEU A 75 -1.70 -6.43 7.02
CA LEU A 75 -1.38 -6.70 5.63
C LEU A 75 -1.08 -5.39 4.92
N THR A 76 -0.12 -5.42 4.01
CA THR A 76 0.07 -4.35 3.03
C THR A 76 -0.33 -4.86 1.65
N VAL A 77 -1.21 -4.12 0.97
CA VAL A 77 -1.52 -4.32 -0.45
C VAL A 77 -0.76 -3.25 -1.21
N ALA A 78 0.12 -3.66 -2.10
CA ALA A 78 1.00 -2.74 -2.82
C ALA A 78 0.72 -2.75 -4.32
N LEU A 79 0.33 -1.60 -4.85
CA LEU A 79 0.22 -1.42 -6.30
C LEU A 79 1.62 -1.22 -6.88
N ILE A 80 2.06 -2.15 -7.71
CA ILE A 80 3.36 -2.11 -8.35
C ILE A 80 3.15 -1.85 -9.84
N THR A 81 3.51 -0.65 -10.28
CA THR A 81 3.39 -0.23 -11.67
C THR A 81 4.74 0.26 -12.19
N GLY A 82 4.88 0.26 -13.52
CA GLY A 82 6.08 0.77 -14.16
C GLY A 82 7.25 -0.21 -14.12
N GLN A 83 8.38 0.26 -14.59
CA GLN A 83 9.60 -0.55 -14.71
C GLN A 83 10.22 -0.81 -13.34
N ASP A 84 10.29 0.22 -12.52
CA ASP A 84 10.84 0.15 -11.19
C ASP A 84 9.75 0.45 -10.16
N ILE A 85 9.84 -0.21 -9.01
CA ILE A 85 8.95 0.09 -7.89
C ILE A 85 9.36 1.46 -7.33
N ASP A 86 8.40 2.35 -7.12
CA ASP A 86 8.74 3.65 -6.54
C ASP A 86 9.30 3.50 -5.12
N SER A 87 10.16 4.42 -4.73
CA SER A 87 10.93 4.31 -3.49
C SER A 87 10.05 4.23 -2.23
N GLY A 88 8.95 4.98 -2.20
CA GLY A 88 8.02 4.95 -1.08
C GLY A 88 7.33 3.60 -0.92
N THR A 89 6.82 3.06 -2.01
CA THR A 89 6.19 1.74 -2.01
C THR A 89 7.18 0.66 -1.61
N ALA A 90 8.41 0.71 -2.12
CA ALA A 90 9.46 -0.26 -1.75
C ALA A 90 9.78 -0.18 -0.26
N ALA A 91 9.88 1.02 0.31
CA ALA A 91 10.15 1.21 1.73
C ALA A 91 9.01 0.66 2.60
N GLU A 92 7.77 0.88 2.19
CA GLU A 92 6.59 0.39 2.90
C GLU A 92 6.49 -1.14 2.86
N ILE A 93 6.82 -1.74 1.74
CA ILE A 93 6.93 -3.21 1.60
C ILE A 93 8.01 -3.75 2.56
N GLY A 94 9.18 -3.13 2.56
CA GLY A 94 10.29 -3.52 3.42
C GLY A 94 9.94 -3.41 4.91
N PHE A 95 9.27 -2.34 5.29
CA PHE A 95 8.81 -2.16 6.68
C PHE A 95 7.82 -3.26 7.08
N THR A 96 6.84 -3.55 6.22
CA THR A 96 5.84 -4.58 6.46
C THR A 96 6.49 -5.95 6.62
N TYR A 97 7.43 -6.28 5.74
CA TYR A 97 8.18 -7.53 5.81
C TYR A 97 8.96 -7.65 7.11
N ALA A 98 9.63 -6.58 7.53
CA ALA A 98 10.42 -6.56 8.76
C ALA A 98 9.55 -6.72 10.03
N LYS A 99 8.25 -6.48 9.91
CA LYS A 99 7.27 -6.70 10.99
C LYS A 99 6.62 -8.08 10.91
N ASP A 100 7.12 -8.97 10.07
CA ASP A 100 6.57 -10.31 9.85
C ASP A 100 5.10 -10.29 9.41
N ARG A 101 4.74 -9.31 8.58
CA ARG A 101 3.39 -9.17 8.04
C ARG A 101 3.39 -9.50 6.55
N PRO A 102 2.30 -10.07 6.04
CA PRO A 102 2.20 -10.41 4.61
C PRO A 102 2.06 -9.19 3.72
N ILE A 103 2.51 -9.32 2.49
CA ILE A 103 2.38 -8.32 1.44
C ILE A 103 1.76 -8.98 0.21
N ILE A 104 0.66 -8.40 -0.29
CA ILE A 104 0.09 -8.77 -1.58
C ILE A 104 0.42 -7.65 -2.57
N ALA A 105 1.13 -8.00 -3.63
CA ALA A 105 1.37 -7.07 -4.73
C ALA A 105 0.27 -7.21 -5.76
N ILE A 106 -0.21 -6.07 -6.26
CA ILE A 106 -1.09 -6.03 -7.42
C ILE A 106 -0.36 -5.34 -8.56
N THR A 107 -0.32 -5.97 -9.72
CA THR A 107 0.43 -5.49 -10.89
C THR A 107 -0.27 -5.91 -12.18
N ALA A 108 -0.16 -5.11 -13.23
CA ALA A 108 -0.55 -5.52 -14.57
C ALA A 108 0.40 -6.63 -15.07
N TYR A 109 0.06 -7.25 -16.20
CA TYR A 109 0.89 -8.32 -16.81
C TYR A 109 2.15 -7.73 -17.45
N GLU A 110 2.97 -7.08 -16.67
CA GLU A 110 4.20 -6.45 -17.14
C GLU A 110 5.33 -7.48 -17.22
N ARG A 111 6.04 -7.48 -18.35
CA ARG A 111 7.16 -8.40 -18.60
C ARG A 111 8.48 -7.73 -18.28
N ARG A 112 8.59 -7.14 -17.09
CA ARG A 112 9.80 -6.41 -16.72
C ARG A 112 10.44 -7.03 -15.49
N PHE A 113 11.76 -6.94 -15.47
CA PHE A 113 12.52 -7.26 -14.29
C PHE A 113 12.21 -6.22 -13.20
N ARG A 114 11.82 -6.71 -12.06
CA ARG A 114 11.67 -5.88 -10.87
C ARG A 114 12.82 -6.16 -9.93
N ASN A 115 13.00 -5.28 -8.97
CA ASN A 115 14.01 -5.46 -7.95
C ASN A 115 13.78 -6.79 -7.21
N LEU A 116 14.75 -7.68 -7.26
CA LEU A 116 14.60 -9.03 -6.71
C LEU A 116 14.56 -9.05 -5.18
N PHE A 117 15.15 -8.07 -4.53
CA PHE A 117 15.09 -7.96 -3.07
C PHE A 117 13.67 -7.62 -2.61
N VAL A 118 13.04 -6.66 -3.27
CA VAL A 118 11.65 -6.31 -2.99
C VAL A 118 10.71 -7.47 -3.38
N ASP A 119 10.93 -8.07 -4.52
CA ASP A 119 10.13 -9.21 -5.00
C ASP A 119 10.13 -10.35 -3.99
N GLY A 120 11.28 -10.62 -3.39
CA GLY A 120 11.43 -11.66 -2.37
C GLY A 120 10.63 -11.41 -1.09
N MET A 121 10.24 -10.17 -0.83
CA MET A 121 9.43 -9.80 0.35
C MET A 121 7.92 -9.96 0.11
N ILE A 122 7.51 -10.12 -1.14
CA ILE A 122 6.10 -10.21 -1.52
C ILE A 122 5.60 -11.63 -1.25
N SER A 123 4.52 -11.73 -0.49
CA SER A 123 3.91 -13.01 -0.15
C SER A 123 3.08 -13.58 -1.31
N LYS A 124 2.40 -12.71 -2.04
CA LYS A 124 1.51 -13.12 -3.13
C LYS A 124 1.39 -11.98 -4.15
N THR A 125 1.28 -12.32 -5.43
CA THR A 125 1.07 -11.36 -6.50
C THR A 125 -0.23 -11.65 -7.21
N VAL A 126 -1.04 -10.63 -7.46
CA VAL A 126 -2.28 -10.69 -8.22
C VAL A 126 -2.25 -9.65 -9.34
N ASN A 127 -3.13 -9.81 -10.32
CA ASN A 127 -3.14 -8.93 -11.50
C ASN A 127 -4.41 -8.08 -11.61
N ASP A 128 -5.38 -8.32 -10.75
CA ASP A 128 -6.65 -7.60 -10.79
C ASP A 128 -7.19 -7.40 -9.38
N VAL A 129 -7.98 -6.36 -9.20
CA VAL A 129 -8.65 -6.05 -7.93
C VAL A 129 -9.54 -7.22 -7.47
N ASP A 130 -10.19 -7.89 -8.41
CA ASP A 130 -11.07 -9.03 -8.12
C ASP A 130 -10.33 -10.21 -7.50
N ASP A 131 -9.01 -10.29 -7.67
CA ASP A 131 -8.19 -11.37 -7.14
C ASP A 131 -7.71 -11.10 -5.70
N LEU A 132 -7.93 -9.90 -5.18
CA LEU A 132 -7.43 -9.52 -3.84
C LEU A 132 -8.12 -10.30 -2.73
N LEU A 133 -9.45 -10.39 -2.76
CA LEU A 133 -10.20 -11.09 -1.72
C LEU A 133 -9.85 -12.58 -1.63
N PRO A 134 -9.79 -13.33 -2.74
CA PRO A 134 -9.31 -14.70 -2.70
C PRO A 134 -7.89 -14.82 -2.15
N ALA A 135 -7.00 -13.88 -2.48
CA ALA A 135 -5.62 -13.88 -1.99
C ALA A 135 -5.57 -13.67 -0.46
N ILE A 136 -6.35 -12.73 0.07
CA ILE A 136 -6.43 -12.50 1.51
C ILE A 136 -7.00 -13.72 2.23
N SER A 137 -8.05 -14.32 1.70
CA SER A 137 -8.63 -15.55 2.27
C SER A 137 -7.63 -16.68 2.32
N SER A 138 -6.82 -16.82 1.27
CA SER A 138 -5.74 -17.82 1.22
C SER A 138 -4.71 -17.60 2.33
N ILE A 139 -4.33 -16.36 2.59
CA ILE A 139 -3.38 -16.01 3.65
C ILE A 139 -3.98 -16.31 5.02
N ASN A 140 -5.23 -15.93 5.26
CA ASN A 140 -5.94 -16.22 6.51
C ASN A 140 -6.00 -17.73 6.80
N LEU A 141 -6.27 -18.54 5.77
CA LEU A 141 -6.35 -20.00 5.91
C LEU A 141 -4.99 -20.64 6.23
N GLN A 142 -3.89 -20.06 5.77
CA GLN A 142 -2.55 -20.54 6.05
C GLN A 142 -2.08 -20.21 7.47
N GLY A 143 -2.84 -19.41 8.21
CA GLY A 143 -2.49 -19.02 9.56
C GLY A 143 -1.23 -18.18 9.65
N LEU A 144 -0.85 -17.49 8.59
CA LEU A 144 0.29 -16.57 8.59
C LEU A 144 0.01 -15.42 9.56
N PRO A 145 1.01 -15.06 10.36
CA PRO A 145 0.87 -13.97 11.32
C PRO A 145 0.61 -12.63 10.64
#